data_2663f57b7cb41b5a5ce61021d52266ff
#
_entry.id   2663f57b7cb41b5a5ce61021d52266ff
#
_cell.length_a   1.000
_cell.length_b   1.000
_cell.length_c   1.000
_cell.angle_alpha   90.00
_cell.angle_beta   90.00
_cell.angle_gamma   90.00
#
_symmetry.space_group_name_H-M   'P 1'
#
loop_
_entity.id
_entity.type
_entity.pdbx_description
1 polymer ?
#
loop_
_entity_poly.entity_id
_entity_poly.type
_entity_poly.pdbx_seq_one_letter_code
_entity_poly.pdbx_strand_id
1 'polypeptide(L)' 'MHKTMVRHEQKIGTNKITYYRSTPDSPHHIFISNKVFGEHHLYLTDEQLKDLAKFLCLRVSELDK' A
#
# COMPACT_ATOMS: atom_id res chain seq x y z
N MET A 1 -0.27 -0.26 -27.96
CA MET A 1 -0.87 0.23 -26.72
C MET A 1 -0.47 -0.62 -25.56
N HIS A 2 0.11 -0.01 -24.56
CA HIS A 2 0.62 -0.77 -23.44
C HIS A 2 -0.14 -0.47 -22.18
N LYS A 3 -0.64 -1.51 -21.59
CA LYS A 3 -1.13 -1.41 -20.25
C LYS A 3 0.02 -1.57 -19.32
N THR A 4 0.27 -0.57 -18.54
CA THR A 4 1.28 -0.66 -17.52
C THR A 4 0.62 -1.14 -16.25
N MET A 5 0.68 -2.43 -16.03
CA MET A 5 0.14 -2.98 -14.81
C MET A 5 1.28 -3.19 -13.84
N VAL A 6 1.17 -2.59 -12.67
CA VAL A 6 2.17 -2.73 -11.62
C VAL A 6 1.55 -3.47 -10.46
N ARG A 7 2.25 -4.50 -10.00
CA ARG A 7 1.77 -5.27 -8.86
C ARG A 7 2.97 -5.71 -8.03
N HIS A 8 2.92 -5.41 -6.74
CA HIS A 8 3.96 -5.81 -5.79
C HIS A 8 3.31 -6.43 -4.58
N GLU A 9 3.88 -7.52 -4.11
CA GLU A 9 3.39 -8.19 -2.91
C GLU A 9 4.50 -8.33 -1.90
N GLN A 10 4.15 -8.21 -0.63
CA GLN A 10 5.12 -8.34 0.46
C GLN A 10 4.43 -8.96 1.65
N LYS A 11 5.06 -9.99 2.22
CA LYS A 11 4.60 -10.56 3.47
C LYS A 11 5.29 -9.84 4.62
N ILE A 12 4.50 -9.39 5.58
CA ILE A 12 5.02 -8.73 6.77
C ILE A 12 4.36 -9.39 7.97
N GLY A 13 5.08 -10.31 8.59
CA GLY A 13 4.50 -11.13 9.64
C GLY A 13 3.39 -12.00 9.09
N THR A 14 2.21 -11.90 9.69
CA THR A 14 1.02 -12.63 9.23
C THR A 14 0.21 -11.84 8.23
N ASN A 15 0.67 -10.64 7.87
CA ASN A 15 -0.02 -9.79 6.92
C ASN A 15 0.58 -9.95 5.54
N LYS A 16 -0.26 -9.84 4.53
CA LYS A 16 0.19 -9.80 3.15
C LYS A 16 -0.28 -8.49 2.56
N ILE A 17 0.65 -7.69 2.07
CA ILE A 17 0.34 -6.39 1.49
C ILE A 17 0.57 -6.45 0.00
N THR A 18 -0.42 -6.06 -0.77
CA THR A 18 -0.33 -6.02 -2.21
C THR A 18 -0.57 -4.60 -2.68
N TYR A 19 0.33 -4.10 -3.49
CA TYR A 19 0.18 -2.82 -4.16
C TYR A 19 -0.16 -3.09 -5.62
N TYR A 20 -1.20 -2.43 -6.12
CA TYR A 20 -1.65 -2.67 -7.47
C TYR A 20 -2.05 -1.35 -8.14
N ARG A 21 -1.66 -1.19 -9.39
CA ARG A 21 -2.05 -0.02 -10.18
C ARG A 21 -2.18 -0.47 -11.63
N SER A 22 -3.36 -0.29 -12.21
CA SER A 22 -3.62 -0.79 -13.55
C SER A 22 -3.09 0.14 -14.64
N THR A 23 -3.19 1.45 -14.44
CA THR A 23 -2.70 2.45 -15.40
C THR A 23 -2.08 3.60 -14.63
N PRO A 24 -1.26 4.46 -15.29
CA PRO A 24 -0.70 5.63 -14.62
C PRO A 24 -1.75 6.60 -14.10
N ASP A 25 -2.96 6.55 -14.66
CA ASP A 25 -4.04 7.43 -14.23
C ASP A 25 -4.93 6.82 -13.17
N SER A 26 -4.74 5.55 -12.87
CA SER A 26 -5.54 4.87 -11.87
C SER A 26 -5.08 5.22 -10.48
N PRO A 27 -5.97 5.17 -9.47
CA PRO A 27 -5.54 5.34 -8.10
C PRO A 27 -4.63 4.18 -7.67
N HIS A 28 -3.84 4.43 -6.64
CA HIS A 28 -3.03 3.39 -6.04
C HIS A 28 -3.92 2.51 -5.19
N HIS A 29 -3.87 1.22 -5.42
CA HIS A 29 -4.68 0.27 -4.67
C HIS A 29 -3.77 -0.50 -3.74
N ILE A 30 -4.00 -0.37 -2.44
CA ILE A 30 -3.25 -1.11 -1.43
C ILE A 30 -4.23 -2.07 -0.76
N PHE A 31 -3.85 -3.33 -0.74
CA PHE A 31 -4.70 -4.39 -0.26
C PHE A 31 -3.93 -5.14 0.84
N ILE A 32 -4.51 -5.17 2.02
CA ILE A 32 -3.91 -5.84 3.16
C ILE A 32 -4.77 -7.03 3.55
N SER A 33 -4.16 -8.20 3.57
CA SER A 33 -4.85 -9.44 3.91
C SER A 33 -4.28 -10.02 5.18
N ASN A 34 -5.15 -10.43 6.09
CA ASN A 34 -4.75 -11.03 7.35
C ASN A 34 -5.77 -12.11 7.69
N LYS A 35 -5.28 -13.27 8.14
CA LYS A 35 -6.16 -14.40 8.42
C LYS A 35 -7.14 -14.13 9.54
N VAL A 36 -6.76 -13.29 10.48
CA VAL A 36 -7.59 -13.00 11.66
C VAL A 36 -8.55 -11.85 11.39
N PHE A 37 -8.03 -10.78 10.77
CA PHE A 37 -8.81 -9.55 10.62
C PHE A 37 -9.43 -9.37 9.23
N GLY A 38 -9.15 -10.31 8.31
CA GLY A 38 -9.73 -10.25 6.98
C GLY A 38 -8.94 -9.37 6.04
N GLU A 39 -9.66 -8.76 5.10
CA GLU A 39 -9.07 -7.99 4.02
C GLU A 39 -9.47 -6.54 4.10
N HIS A 40 -8.53 -5.65 3.82
CA HIS A 40 -8.76 -4.22 3.81
C HIS A 40 -8.18 -3.61 2.55
N HIS A 41 -8.93 -2.70 1.93
CA HIS A 41 -8.54 -2.07 0.69
C HIS A 41 -8.45 -0.57 0.88
N LEU A 42 -7.41 0.03 0.29
CA LEU A 42 -7.24 1.47 0.26
C LEU A 42 -7.03 1.90 -1.17
N TYR A 43 -7.71 2.96 -1.58
CA TYR A 43 -7.54 3.55 -2.90
C TYR A 43 -7.05 4.98 -2.69
N LEU A 44 -5.83 5.27 -3.14
CA LEU A 44 -5.16 6.53 -2.82
C LEU A 44 -4.70 7.24 -4.09
N THR A 45 -4.82 8.56 -4.07
CA THR A 45 -4.19 9.39 -5.09
C THR A 45 -2.69 9.47 -4.82
N ASP A 46 -1.94 10.07 -5.75
CA ASP A 46 -0.51 10.27 -5.56
C ASP A 46 -0.24 11.05 -4.27
N GLU A 47 -1.00 12.11 -4.03
CA GLU A 47 -0.82 12.94 -2.84
C GLU A 47 -1.11 12.15 -1.57
N GLN A 48 -2.19 11.39 -1.59
CA GLN A 48 -2.57 10.60 -0.43
C GLN A 48 -1.56 9.50 -0.15
N LEU A 49 -0.99 8.92 -1.20
CA LEU A 49 0.04 7.91 -1.02
C LEU A 49 1.28 8.50 -0.35
N LYS A 50 1.67 9.70 -0.79
CA LYS A 50 2.81 10.39 -0.17
C LYS A 50 2.53 10.71 1.28
N ASP A 51 1.32 11.13 1.59
CA ASP A 51 0.93 11.43 2.96
C ASP A 51 0.99 10.19 3.84
N LEU A 52 0.53 9.06 3.30
CA LEU A 52 0.58 7.81 4.04
C LEU A 52 2.02 7.41 4.32
N ALA A 53 2.89 7.52 3.32
CA ALA A 53 4.29 7.16 3.49
C ALA A 53 4.95 8.05 4.56
N LYS A 54 4.65 9.33 4.55
CA LYS A 54 5.17 10.28 5.52
C LYS A 54 4.68 9.93 6.93
N PHE A 55 3.40 9.62 7.06
CA PHE A 55 2.82 9.24 8.34
C PHE A 55 3.52 8.00 8.90
N LEU A 56 3.71 6.98 8.08
CA LEU A 56 4.35 5.75 8.54
C LEU A 56 5.82 5.97 8.88
N CYS A 57 6.49 6.80 8.10
CA CYS A 57 7.89 7.12 8.37
C CYS A 57 8.06 7.79 9.73
N LEU A 58 7.15 8.69 10.09
CA LEU A 58 7.16 9.33 11.39
C LEU A 58 6.93 8.32 12.52
N ARG A 59 6.03 7.35 12.30
CA ARG A 59 5.79 6.32 13.32
C ARG A 59 7.03 5.48 13.53
N VAL A 60 7.73 5.14 12.43
CA VAL A 60 8.96 4.36 12.55
C VAL A 60 10.02 5.12 13.32
N SER A 61 10.16 6.41 13.05
CA SER A 61 11.18 7.21 13.73
C SER A 61 10.91 7.30 15.23
N GLU A 62 9.67 7.16 15.66
CA GLU A 62 9.33 7.15 17.08
C GLU A 62 9.83 5.90 17.78
N LEU A 63 9.99 4.82 17.04
CA LEU A 63 10.46 3.55 17.62
C LEU A 63 11.94 3.59 17.94
N ASP A 64 12.68 4.50 17.29
CA ASP A 64 14.13 4.59 17.47
C ASP A 64 14.53 5.48 18.64
N LYS A 65 13.59 5.98 19.40
CA LYS A 65 13.88 6.84 20.56
C LYS A 65 13.95 6.08 21.85
#